data_db8080bab1a622c5942c50e94e7b0e31
#
_entry.id   db8080bab1a622c5942c50e94e7b0e31
#
_cell.length_a   1.000
_cell.length_b   1.000
_cell.length_c   1.000
_cell.angle_alpha   90.00
_cell.angle_beta   90.00
_cell.angle_gamma   90.00
#
_symmetry.space_group_name_H-M   'P 1'
#
loop_
_entity.id
_entity.type
_entity.pdbx_description
1 polymer ?
#
loop_
_entity_poly.entity_id
_entity_poly.type
_entity_poly.pdbx_seq_one_letter_code
_entity_poly.pdbx_strand_id
1 'polypeptide(L)'
;MDPSLNNFVETMAPKNNNMPYNYAPQAFRESMKKKVAMTSLNRPKTLDVREHLFNTKNGPVNSRIYRRKGDDTQLPCLIYMHGGGWIIGNLDSHDGVCVDIALGGDCQVISLDYALSPENKFPTALYQCHEIFNEVFENAATFNIDK
;
A
#
# COMPACT_ATOMS: atom_id res chain seq x y z
N MET A 1 13.66 -8.69 25.31
CA MET A 1 13.39 -8.58 23.86
C MET A 1 13.73 -9.92 23.24
N ASP A 2 12.89 -10.46 22.35
CA ASP A 2 13.10 -11.75 21.70
C ASP A 2 14.44 -11.75 20.94
N PRO A 3 15.34 -12.77 21.13
CA PRO A 3 16.62 -12.82 20.43
C PRO A 3 16.51 -12.83 18.90
N SER A 4 15.43 -13.38 18.36
CA SER A 4 15.15 -13.38 16.91
C SER A 4 14.87 -11.96 16.39
N LEU A 5 14.17 -11.13 17.19
CA LEU A 5 13.88 -9.75 16.86
C LEU A 5 15.14 -8.87 16.91
N ASN A 6 16.03 -9.11 17.88
CA ASN A 6 17.31 -8.42 17.95
C ASN A 6 18.18 -8.72 16.72
N ASN A 7 18.27 -9.98 16.34
CA ASN A 7 19.02 -10.39 15.15
C ASN A 7 18.43 -9.79 13.86
N PHE A 8 17.11 -9.72 13.75
CA PHE A 8 16.42 -9.05 12.66
C PHE A 8 16.75 -7.56 12.61
N VAL A 9 16.65 -6.86 13.74
CA VAL A 9 16.95 -5.42 13.84
C VAL A 9 18.40 -5.14 13.50
N GLU A 10 19.36 -5.90 14.01
CA GLU A 10 20.79 -5.75 13.72
C GLU A 10 21.14 -6.03 12.26
N THR A 11 20.43 -6.96 11.63
CA THR A 11 20.61 -7.29 10.19
C THR A 11 20.02 -6.22 9.28
N MET A 12 18.93 -5.58 9.72
CA MET A 12 18.19 -4.59 8.91
C MET A 12 18.62 -3.15 9.21
N ALA A 13 19.20 -2.88 10.38
CA ALA A 13 19.72 -1.56 10.71
C ALA A 13 20.92 -1.22 9.81
N PRO A 14 20.96 -0.02 9.21
CA PRO A 14 22.15 0.41 8.49
C PRO A 14 23.32 0.49 9.45
N LYS A 15 24.39 -0.25 9.18
CA LYS A 15 25.61 -0.32 10.01
C LYS A 15 26.38 1.00 10.11
N ASN A 16 25.93 2.04 9.41
CA ASN A 16 26.48 3.40 9.46
C ASN A 16 25.35 4.41 9.59
N ASN A 17 25.35 5.17 10.69
CA ASN A 17 24.46 6.32 10.91
C ASN A 17 24.69 7.50 9.93
N ASN A 18 25.59 7.37 9.00
CA ASN A 18 25.83 8.31 7.92
C ASN A 18 24.88 8.02 6.75
N MET A 19 23.59 8.29 6.94
CA MET A 19 22.70 8.49 5.78
C MET A 19 23.21 9.73 5.04
N PRO A 20 23.80 9.59 3.85
CA PRO A 20 24.24 10.76 3.10
C PRO A 20 23.01 11.59 2.76
N TYR A 21 23.06 12.89 3.00
CA TYR A 21 22.02 13.86 2.61
C TYR A 21 21.72 13.85 1.09
N ASN A 22 22.53 13.14 0.30
CA ASN A 22 22.38 12.91 -1.14
C ASN A 22 21.75 11.57 -1.49
N TYR A 23 20.90 11.02 -0.63
CA TYR A 23 20.24 9.75 -0.89
C TYR A 23 19.28 9.89 -2.07
N ALA A 24 19.61 9.26 -3.20
CA ALA A 24 18.74 9.24 -4.38
C ALA A 24 17.48 8.37 -4.05
N PRO A 25 16.28 8.95 -4.01
CA PRO A 25 15.06 8.20 -3.67
C PRO A 25 14.84 6.95 -4.53
N GLN A 26 15.22 7.03 -5.82
CA GLN A 26 15.13 5.89 -6.74
C GLN A 26 15.99 4.70 -6.31
N ALA A 27 17.24 4.93 -5.91
CA ALA A 27 18.13 3.85 -5.47
C ALA A 27 17.58 3.13 -4.21
N PHE A 28 16.96 3.88 -3.32
CA PHE A 28 16.31 3.31 -2.15
C PHE A 28 15.05 2.51 -2.52
N ARG A 29 14.21 3.04 -3.39
CA ARG A 29 13.02 2.34 -3.90
C ARG A 29 13.40 1.03 -4.57
N GLU A 30 14.46 1.02 -5.39
CA GLU A 30 14.97 -0.21 -6.02
C GLU A 30 15.50 -1.22 -5.00
N SER A 31 16.23 -0.75 -3.98
CA SER A 31 16.66 -1.61 -2.87
C SER A 31 15.47 -2.23 -2.14
N MET A 32 14.44 -1.43 -1.85
CA MET A 32 13.22 -1.91 -1.22
C MET A 32 12.48 -2.91 -2.11
N LYS A 33 12.35 -2.66 -3.42
CA LYS A 33 11.73 -3.62 -4.36
C LYS A 33 12.43 -4.97 -4.33
N LYS A 34 13.76 -4.99 -4.31
CA LYS A 34 14.53 -6.25 -4.20
C LYS A 34 14.24 -6.98 -2.88
N LYS A 35 14.18 -6.27 -1.76
CA LYS A 35 13.84 -6.86 -0.46
C LYS A 35 12.43 -7.43 -0.45
N VAL A 36 11.45 -6.68 -0.94
CA VAL A 36 10.05 -7.11 -1.04
C VAL A 36 9.92 -8.36 -1.93
N ALA A 37 10.62 -8.40 -3.08
CA ALA A 37 10.61 -9.58 -3.95
C ALA A 37 11.16 -10.84 -3.28
N MET A 38 12.10 -10.70 -2.34
CA MET A 38 12.63 -11.83 -1.55
C MET A 38 11.66 -12.30 -0.44
N THR A 39 10.74 -11.44 -0.04
CA THR A 39 9.75 -11.71 1.02
C THR A 39 8.34 -11.84 0.47
N SER A 40 8.18 -11.94 -0.87
CA SER A 40 6.86 -11.99 -1.51
C SER A 40 6.01 -13.10 -0.90
N LEU A 41 4.94 -12.68 -0.24
CA LEU A 41 3.99 -13.57 0.39
C LEU A 41 3.18 -14.29 -0.70
N ASN A 42 3.09 -15.62 -0.59
CA ASN A 42 2.07 -16.36 -1.32
C ASN A 42 0.71 -15.94 -0.76
N ARG A 43 -0.03 -15.13 -1.50
CA ARG A 43 -1.38 -14.73 -1.11
C ARG A 43 -2.25 -15.96 -0.91
N PRO A 44 -3.04 -16.03 0.17
CA PRO A 44 -3.95 -17.15 0.41
C PRO A 44 -4.96 -17.29 -0.75
N LYS A 45 -5.25 -18.53 -1.14
CA LYS A 45 -6.24 -18.82 -2.20
C LYS A 45 -7.67 -18.39 -1.84
N THR A 46 -7.90 -18.09 -0.57
CA THR A 46 -9.15 -17.58 -0.02
C THR A 46 -9.36 -16.08 -0.23
N LEU A 47 -8.35 -15.40 -0.78
CA LEU A 47 -8.40 -13.98 -1.08
C LEU A 47 -8.54 -13.76 -2.59
N ASP A 48 -9.43 -12.87 -2.98
CA ASP A 48 -9.48 -12.27 -4.30
C ASP A 48 -8.74 -10.93 -4.29
N VAL A 49 -7.83 -10.75 -5.25
CA VAL A 49 -7.01 -9.54 -5.35
C VAL A 49 -7.05 -9.07 -6.79
N ARG A 50 -7.51 -7.85 -7.00
CA ARG A 50 -7.61 -7.25 -8.33
C ARG A 50 -6.95 -5.88 -8.38
N GLU A 51 -6.32 -5.57 -9.50
CA GLU A 51 -5.81 -4.23 -9.78
C GLU A 51 -6.96 -3.32 -10.25
N HIS A 52 -6.88 -2.04 -9.88
CA HIS A 52 -7.83 -1.02 -10.32
C HIS A 52 -7.08 0.30 -10.55
N LEU A 53 -7.50 1.05 -11.56
CA LEU A 53 -6.94 2.35 -11.89
C LEU A 53 -7.96 3.46 -11.59
N PHE A 54 -7.65 4.32 -10.64
CA PHE A 54 -8.38 5.54 -10.40
C PHE A 54 -7.85 6.66 -11.28
N ASN A 55 -8.74 7.42 -11.92
CA ASN A 55 -8.37 8.59 -12.71
C ASN A 55 -8.66 9.86 -11.92
N THR A 56 -7.65 10.44 -11.30
CA THR A 56 -7.78 11.69 -10.56
C THR A 56 -7.38 12.91 -11.40
N LYS A 57 -7.78 14.10 -10.99
CA LYS A 57 -7.35 15.37 -11.59
C LYS A 57 -5.83 15.58 -11.51
N ASN A 58 -5.20 14.92 -10.56
CA ASN A 58 -3.75 14.98 -10.31
C ASN A 58 -2.99 13.77 -10.90
N GLY A 59 -3.58 13.09 -11.88
CA GLY A 59 -3.02 11.94 -12.57
C GLY A 59 -3.60 10.60 -12.09
N PRO A 60 -3.36 9.53 -12.85
CA PRO A 60 -3.86 8.20 -12.54
C PRO A 60 -3.16 7.61 -11.31
N VAL A 61 -3.90 6.82 -10.54
CA VAL A 61 -3.40 6.12 -9.34
C VAL A 61 -3.72 4.64 -9.46
N ASN A 62 -2.68 3.81 -9.57
CA ASN A 62 -2.85 2.38 -9.49
C ASN A 62 -3.29 1.99 -8.08
N SER A 63 -4.13 1.01 -7.98
CA SER A 63 -4.61 0.51 -6.70
C SER A 63 -4.78 -1.00 -6.74
N ARG A 64 -4.86 -1.59 -5.58
CA ARG A 64 -5.09 -3.01 -5.41
C ARG A 64 -6.22 -3.22 -4.42
N ILE A 65 -7.24 -3.96 -4.86
CA ILE A 65 -8.44 -4.24 -4.08
C ILE A 65 -8.37 -5.67 -3.58
N TYR A 66 -8.48 -5.84 -2.28
CA TYR A 66 -8.41 -7.12 -1.58
C TYR A 66 -9.77 -7.43 -0.98
N ARG A 67 -10.27 -8.63 -1.25
CA ARG A 67 -11.55 -9.09 -0.75
C ARG A 67 -11.50 -10.59 -0.49
N ARG A 68 -12.24 -11.07 0.51
CA ARG A 68 -12.38 -12.52 0.72
C ARG A 68 -13.10 -13.15 -0.47
N LYS A 69 -12.53 -14.21 -1.01
CA LYS A 69 -13.05 -14.88 -2.21
C LYS A 69 -14.41 -15.51 -1.97
N GLY A 70 -15.35 -15.25 -2.87
CA GLY A 70 -16.71 -15.79 -2.80
C GLY A 70 -17.62 -15.05 -1.80
N ASP A 71 -17.17 -13.95 -1.24
CA ASP A 71 -18.00 -13.08 -0.42
C ASP A 71 -18.58 -11.95 -1.29
N ASP A 72 -19.86 -12.09 -1.65
CA ASP A 72 -20.59 -11.12 -2.48
C ASP A 72 -21.42 -10.14 -1.63
N THR A 73 -21.27 -10.17 -0.30
CA THR A 73 -22.00 -9.23 0.59
C THR A 73 -21.41 -7.83 0.51
N GLN A 74 -22.18 -6.81 0.82
CA GLN A 74 -21.62 -5.48 1.00
C GLN A 74 -20.76 -5.45 2.28
N LEU A 75 -19.48 -5.07 2.14
CA LEU A 75 -18.56 -5.03 3.26
C LEU A 75 -18.13 -3.59 3.56
N PRO A 76 -17.77 -3.27 4.80
CA PRO A 76 -17.05 -2.05 5.11
C PRO A 76 -15.79 -1.97 4.24
N CYS A 77 -15.37 -0.75 3.89
CA CYS A 77 -14.18 -0.54 3.06
C CYS A 77 -13.11 0.25 3.82
N LEU A 78 -11.90 -0.27 3.81
CA LEU A 78 -10.71 0.41 4.30
C LEU A 78 -9.86 0.87 3.12
N ILE A 79 -9.68 2.19 2.97
CA ILE A 79 -8.74 2.76 2.00
C ILE A 79 -7.37 2.85 2.67
N TYR A 80 -6.40 2.10 2.13
CA TYR A 80 -5.07 1.99 2.70
C TYR A 80 -4.07 2.87 1.94
N MET A 81 -3.49 3.82 2.65
CA MET A 81 -2.43 4.69 2.16
C MET A 81 -1.12 4.26 2.82
N HIS A 82 -0.23 3.66 2.04
CA HIS A 82 1.00 3.10 2.58
C HIS A 82 1.91 4.15 3.22
N GLY A 83 2.71 3.72 4.20
CA GLY A 83 3.75 4.53 4.81
C GLY A 83 4.96 4.75 3.89
N GLY A 84 5.90 5.61 4.33
CA GLY A 84 7.15 5.84 3.60
C GLY A 84 7.50 7.32 3.41
N GLY A 85 6.89 8.22 4.20
CA GLY A 85 7.18 9.66 4.20
C GLY A 85 6.93 10.34 2.86
N TRP A 86 5.97 9.85 2.09
CA TRP A 86 5.64 10.31 0.72
C TRP A 86 6.80 10.20 -0.29
N ILE A 87 7.86 9.48 0.05
CA ILE A 87 9.06 9.32 -0.78
C ILE A 87 9.23 7.88 -1.24
N ILE A 88 8.84 6.91 -0.39
CA ILE A 88 9.00 5.48 -0.63
C ILE A 88 7.69 4.74 -0.33
N GLY A 89 7.68 3.45 -0.62
CA GLY A 89 6.52 2.58 -0.49
C GLY A 89 5.82 2.37 -1.84
N ASN A 90 5.02 1.34 -1.91
CA ASN A 90 4.16 0.98 -3.05
C ASN A 90 3.20 -0.14 -2.63
N LEU A 91 2.37 -0.60 -3.55
CA LEU A 91 1.41 -1.69 -3.32
C LEU A 91 2.08 -2.98 -2.81
N ASP A 92 3.26 -3.32 -3.34
CA ASP A 92 3.93 -4.58 -2.99
C ASP A 92 4.57 -4.53 -1.59
N SER A 93 5.09 -3.36 -1.19
CA SER A 93 5.75 -3.20 0.12
C SER A 93 4.79 -3.35 1.29
N HIS A 94 3.49 -3.16 1.07
CA HIS A 94 2.45 -3.25 2.08
C HIS A 94 1.37 -4.30 1.75
N ASP A 95 1.64 -5.18 0.78
CA ASP A 95 0.72 -6.23 0.34
C ASP A 95 0.28 -7.12 1.51
N GLY A 96 1.24 -7.61 2.31
CA GLY A 96 0.96 -8.47 3.45
C GLY A 96 0.02 -7.85 4.48
N VAL A 97 0.22 -6.57 4.79
CA VAL A 97 -0.65 -5.83 5.72
C VAL A 97 -2.08 -5.75 5.19
N CYS A 98 -2.24 -5.46 3.89
CA CYS A 98 -3.56 -5.38 3.26
C CYS A 98 -4.23 -6.76 3.20
N VAL A 99 -3.48 -7.84 2.97
CA VAL A 99 -3.95 -9.22 3.03
C VAL A 99 -4.47 -9.56 4.43
N ASP A 100 -3.68 -9.27 5.48
CA ASP A 100 -4.06 -9.56 6.86
C ASP A 100 -5.29 -8.78 7.30
N ILE A 101 -5.41 -7.51 6.91
CA ILE A 101 -6.60 -6.69 7.21
C ILE A 101 -7.83 -7.24 6.50
N ALA A 102 -7.74 -7.58 5.20
CA ALA A 102 -8.87 -8.09 4.43
C ALA A 102 -9.37 -9.45 4.92
N LEU A 103 -8.47 -10.29 5.44
CA LEU A 103 -8.82 -11.61 5.97
C LEU A 103 -9.31 -11.57 7.42
N GLY A 104 -8.74 -10.66 8.24
CA GLY A 104 -9.03 -10.59 9.66
C GLY A 104 -10.12 -9.58 10.03
N GLY A 105 -10.35 -8.57 9.20
CA GLY A 105 -11.21 -7.44 9.50
C GLY A 105 -12.62 -7.50 8.92
N ASP A 106 -12.98 -8.58 8.21
CA ASP A 106 -14.25 -8.70 7.49
C ASP A 106 -14.59 -7.44 6.67
N CYS A 107 -13.60 -6.91 5.96
CA CYS A 107 -13.71 -5.70 5.15
C CYS A 107 -13.03 -5.87 3.79
N GLN A 108 -13.43 -5.04 2.83
CA GLN A 108 -12.67 -4.83 1.61
C GLN A 108 -11.56 -3.83 1.87
N VAL A 109 -10.35 -4.09 1.34
CA VAL A 109 -9.24 -3.14 1.42
C VAL A 109 -8.93 -2.61 0.02
N ILE A 110 -8.79 -1.30 -0.12
CA ILE A 110 -8.32 -0.63 -1.34
C ILE A 110 -7.00 0.04 -1.02
N SER A 111 -5.89 -0.55 -1.47
CA SER A 111 -4.54 0.01 -1.30
C SER A 111 -4.20 0.92 -2.47
N LEU A 112 -3.66 2.11 -2.18
CA LEU A 112 -3.36 3.14 -3.18
C LEU A 112 -1.85 3.26 -3.41
N ASP A 113 -1.45 3.34 -4.69
CA ASP A 113 -0.08 3.68 -5.13
C ASP A 113 -0.02 5.16 -5.50
N TYR A 114 -0.24 6.01 -4.49
CA TYR A 114 -0.30 7.46 -4.66
C TYR A 114 1.05 8.05 -5.10
N ALA A 115 1.02 9.22 -5.72
CA ALA A 115 2.20 9.90 -6.24
C ALA A 115 3.23 10.24 -5.15
N LEU A 116 4.51 9.93 -5.42
CA LEU A 116 5.60 10.11 -4.47
C LEU A 116 6.47 11.32 -4.83
N SER A 117 7.07 11.94 -3.80
CA SER A 117 8.11 12.95 -3.91
C SER A 117 9.46 12.29 -4.23
N PRO A 118 10.40 12.99 -4.89
CA PRO A 118 10.33 14.39 -5.31
C PRO A 118 9.63 14.61 -6.66
N GLU A 119 9.26 13.55 -7.38
CA GLU A 119 8.65 13.63 -8.71
C GLU A 119 7.32 14.37 -8.66
N ASN A 120 6.56 14.15 -7.60
CA ASN A 120 5.29 14.81 -7.34
C ASN A 120 5.34 15.52 -5.98
N LYS A 121 5.31 16.84 -6.01
CA LYS A 121 5.38 17.65 -4.78
C LYS A 121 4.03 17.69 -4.07
N PHE A 122 4.06 18.00 -2.76
CA PHE A 122 2.86 18.35 -2.01
C PHE A 122 2.10 19.48 -2.76
N PRO A 123 0.78 19.42 -2.89
CA PRO A 123 -0.15 18.48 -2.24
C PRO A 123 -0.68 17.34 -3.16
N THR A 124 0.04 16.96 -4.23
CA THR A 124 -0.43 16.00 -5.23
C THR A 124 -0.98 14.70 -4.62
N ALA A 125 -0.19 14.02 -3.78
CA ALA A 125 -0.60 12.77 -3.13
C ALA A 125 -1.86 12.95 -2.27
N LEU A 126 -1.95 14.07 -1.54
CA LEU A 126 -3.11 14.39 -0.70
C LEU A 126 -4.39 14.51 -1.53
N TYR A 127 -4.32 15.24 -2.64
CA TYR A 127 -5.49 15.39 -3.51
C TYR A 127 -5.89 14.10 -4.20
N GLN A 128 -4.92 13.29 -4.66
CA GLN A 128 -5.22 11.96 -5.21
C GLN A 128 -5.97 11.09 -4.21
N CYS A 129 -5.45 10.97 -2.99
CA CYS A 129 -6.08 10.16 -1.95
C CYS A 129 -7.49 10.67 -1.59
N HIS A 130 -7.66 12.00 -1.48
CA HIS A 130 -8.95 12.61 -1.19
C HIS A 130 -9.98 12.40 -2.32
N GLU A 131 -9.57 12.58 -3.57
CA GLU A 131 -10.45 12.34 -4.73
C GLU A 131 -10.90 10.89 -4.79
N ILE A 132 -9.98 9.93 -4.58
CA ILE A 132 -10.30 8.50 -4.56
C ILE A 132 -11.23 8.15 -3.41
N PHE A 133 -11.00 8.71 -2.22
CA PHE A 133 -11.91 8.50 -1.08
C PHE A 133 -13.34 8.92 -1.44
N ASN A 134 -13.51 10.10 -2.02
CA ASN A 134 -14.82 10.60 -2.45
C ASN A 134 -15.43 9.71 -3.55
N GLU A 135 -14.65 9.32 -4.57
CA GLU A 135 -15.11 8.45 -5.65
C GLU A 135 -15.60 7.11 -5.11
N VAL A 136 -14.85 6.47 -4.23
CA VAL A 136 -15.23 5.20 -3.60
C VAL A 136 -16.48 5.35 -2.74
N PHE A 137 -16.58 6.43 -1.95
CA PHE A 137 -17.73 6.71 -1.12
C PHE A 137 -18.99 7.00 -1.94
N GLU A 138 -18.88 7.82 -2.98
CA GLU A 138 -20.03 8.17 -3.84
C GLU A 138 -20.51 6.97 -4.67
N ASN A 139 -19.60 6.11 -5.10
CA ASN A 139 -19.87 4.93 -5.93
C ASN A 139 -19.82 3.61 -5.15
N ALA A 140 -20.19 3.62 -3.88
CA ALA A 140 -20.08 2.45 -2.98
C ALA A 140 -20.72 1.18 -3.56
N ALA A 141 -21.85 1.30 -4.24
CA ALA A 141 -22.51 0.17 -4.90
C ALA A 141 -21.64 -0.47 -6.00
N THR A 142 -20.89 0.33 -6.76
CA THR A 142 -19.96 -0.17 -7.81
C THR A 142 -18.81 -0.97 -7.22
N PHE A 143 -18.37 -0.60 -6.03
CA PHE A 143 -17.31 -1.29 -5.28
C PHE A 143 -17.86 -2.41 -4.38
N ASN A 144 -19.18 -2.60 -4.32
CA ASN A 144 -19.87 -3.55 -3.44
C ASN A 144 -19.47 -3.36 -1.96
N ILE A 145 -19.50 -2.12 -1.49
CA ILE A 145 -19.17 -1.74 -0.11
C ILE A 145 -20.35 -1.10 0.58
N ASP A 146 -20.37 -1.25 1.90
CA ASP A 146 -21.26 -0.54 2.81
C ASP A 146 -20.66 0.83 3.18
N LYS A 147 -21.49 1.88 3.26
CA LYS A 147 -21.05 3.27 3.51
C LYS A 147 -20.86 3.55 4.98
#